data_895325452af8bb05196e07cadac37683
#
_entry.id   895325452af8bb05196e07cadac37683
#
_cell.length_a   1.000
_cell.length_b   1.000
_cell.length_c   1.000
_cell.angle_alpha   90.00
_cell.angle_beta   90.00
_cell.angle_gamma   90.00
#
_symmetry.space_group_name_H-M   'P 1'
#
loop_
_entity.id
_entity.type
_entity.pdbx_description
1 polymer ?
#
loop_
_entity_poly.entity_id
_entity_poly.type
_entity_poly.pdbx_seq_one_letter_code
_entity_poly.pdbx_strand_id
1 'polypeptide(L)'
;TASGWHHHGQNDSYLYVVSGKARFEYGTGGQGIVDATSGDYIFVPAHTIHREVNPDNERSKIILFRIGGGEPVFNVPGPVS
;
A
#
# COMPACT_ATOMS: atom_id res chain seq x y z
N THR A 1 -0.66 10.89 -7.83
CA THR A 1 -1.95 10.33 -7.45
C THR A 1 -1.83 9.51 -6.18
N ALA A 2 -2.76 9.67 -5.28
CA ALA A 2 -2.77 8.96 -4.00
C ALA A 2 -4.10 8.22 -3.84
N SER A 3 -4.05 7.03 -3.24
CA SER A 3 -5.25 6.34 -2.79
C SER A 3 -5.75 6.96 -1.49
N GLY A 4 -6.97 6.63 -1.09
CA GLY A 4 -7.43 6.92 0.26
C GLY A 4 -6.75 6.01 1.29
N TRP A 5 -6.90 6.36 2.54
CA TRP A 5 -6.45 5.50 3.64
C TRP A 5 -7.34 4.27 3.73
N HIS A 6 -6.73 3.11 3.85
CA HIS A 6 -7.48 1.84 3.90
C HIS A 6 -6.63 0.74 4.52
N HIS A 7 -7.28 -0.39 4.81
CA HIS A 7 -6.60 -1.64 5.12
C HIS A 7 -7.29 -2.78 4.39
N HIS A 8 -6.69 -3.96 4.41
CA HIS A 8 -7.17 -5.11 3.65
C HIS A 8 -7.80 -6.19 4.54
N GLY A 9 -8.29 -5.79 5.72
CA GLY A 9 -8.92 -6.72 6.66
C GLY A 9 -7.95 -7.82 7.06
N GLN A 10 -8.36 -9.08 6.89
CA GLN A 10 -7.55 -10.24 7.23
C GLN A 10 -6.58 -10.64 6.13
N ASN A 11 -6.47 -9.85 5.07
CA ASN A 11 -5.61 -10.17 3.94
C ASN A 11 -4.22 -9.60 4.12
N ASP A 12 -3.21 -10.43 3.92
CA ASP A 12 -1.84 -9.97 3.73
C ASP A 12 -1.64 -9.64 2.26
N SER A 13 -0.94 -8.56 1.97
CA SER A 13 -0.68 -8.13 0.60
C SER A 13 0.80 -8.23 0.28
N TYR A 14 1.09 -8.76 -0.90
CA TYR A 14 2.44 -8.87 -1.43
C TYR A 14 2.47 -8.14 -2.77
N LEU A 15 3.36 -7.18 -2.90
CA LEU A 15 3.44 -6.35 -4.10
C LEU A 15 4.83 -6.47 -4.71
N TYR A 16 4.85 -6.49 -6.04
CA TYR A 16 6.10 -6.42 -6.80
C TYR A 16 6.02 -5.25 -7.76
N VAL A 17 6.98 -4.33 -7.68
CA VAL A 17 7.04 -3.18 -8.57
C VAL A 17 7.74 -3.59 -9.87
N VAL A 18 6.99 -3.65 -10.95
CA VAL A 18 7.52 -4.01 -12.27
C VAL A 18 8.22 -2.82 -12.90
N SER A 19 7.59 -1.64 -12.82
CA SER A 19 8.15 -0.41 -13.38
C SER A 19 7.63 0.80 -12.61
N GLY A 20 8.36 1.89 -12.66
CA GLY A 20 8.01 3.13 -11.99
C GLY A 20 8.39 3.12 -10.52
N LYS A 21 7.72 3.95 -9.75
CA LYS A 21 7.94 4.10 -8.31
C LYS A 21 6.63 4.09 -7.57
N ALA A 22 6.64 3.63 -6.33
CA ALA A 22 5.50 3.63 -5.44
C ALA A 22 5.94 4.06 -4.06
N ARG A 23 5.07 4.78 -3.37
CA ARG A 23 5.28 5.16 -1.97
C ARG A 23 4.10 4.68 -1.16
N PHE A 24 4.40 4.05 -0.02
CA PHE A 24 3.41 3.63 0.95
C PHE A 24 3.59 4.43 2.21
N GLU A 25 2.52 5.07 2.67
CA GLU A 25 2.49 5.80 3.94
C GLU A 25 1.66 5.00 4.92
N TYR A 26 2.14 4.85 6.15
CA TYR A 26 1.49 4.03 7.18
C TYR A 26 1.88 4.54 8.56
N GLY A 27 1.32 3.89 9.58
CA GLY A 27 1.68 4.17 10.95
C GLY A 27 1.01 5.41 11.51
N THR A 28 1.39 5.77 12.72
CA THR A 28 0.82 6.89 13.47
C THR A 28 1.04 8.19 12.71
N GLY A 29 -0.08 8.88 12.44
CA GLY A 29 -0.03 10.14 11.69
C GLY A 29 0.44 10.01 10.26
N GLY A 30 0.56 8.79 9.72
CA GLY A 30 1.06 8.58 8.36
C GLY A 30 2.56 8.84 8.22
N GLN A 31 3.31 8.76 9.33
CA GLN A 31 4.74 9.10 9.32
C GLN A 31 5.64 7.98 8.81
N GLY A 32 5.15 6.74 8.81
CA GLY A 32 5.89 5.64 8.22
C GLY A 32 5.86 5.74 6.70
N ILE A 33 7.01 5.67 6.07
CA ILE A 33 7.12 5.80 4.61
C ILE A 33 8.00 4.68 4.08
N VAL A 34 7.52 3.99 3.07
CA VAL A 34 8.29 3.02 2.31
C VAL A 34 8.25 3.42 0.85
N ASP A 35 9.43 3.65 0.28
CA ASP A 35 9.57 3.91 -1.14
C ASP A 35 10.09 2.65 -1.84
N ALA A 36 9.46 2.32 -2.96
CA ALA A 36 9.82 1.17 -3.76
C ALA A 36 9.99 1.58 -5.21
N THR A 37 10.89 0.92 -5.89
CA THR A 37 11.15 1.13 -7.31
C THR A 37 11.18 -0.21 -8.02
N SER A 38 11.34 -0.19 -9.32
CA SER A 38 11.37 -1.39 -10.18
C SER A 38 12.26 -2.49 -9.59
N GLY A 39 11.71 -3.68 -9.42
CA GLY A 39 12.38 -4.83 -8.84
C GLY A 39 12.17 -5.02 -7.34
N ASP A 40 11.53 -4.09 -6.66
CA ASP A 40 11.30 -4.18 -5.22
C ASP A 40 10.03 -4.94 -4.91
N TYR A 41 10.06 -5.64 -3.77
CA TYR A 41 8.90 -6.31 -3.18
C TYR A 41 8.46 -5.57 -1.93
N ILE A 42 7.16 -5.49 -1.72
CA ILE A 42 6.57 -4.87 -0.54
C ILE A 42 5.60 -5.86 0.08
N PHE A 43 5.69 -6.01 1.40
CA PHE A 43 4.74 -6.79 2.18
C PHE A 43 3.91 -5.84 3.05
N VAL A 44 2.58 -5.93 2.91
CA VAL A 44 1.65 -5.17 3.74
C VAL A 44 0.87 -6.17 4.60
N PRO A 45 1.15 -6.25 5.90
CA PRO A 45 0.44 -7.17 6.79
C PRO A 45 -1.04 -6.86 6.88
N ALA A 46 -1.82 -7.87 7.27
CA ALA A 46 -3.25 -7.71 7.54
C ALA A 46 -3.49 -6.56 8.52
N HIS A 47 -4.60 -5.87 8.36
CA HIS A 47 -5.07 -4.77 9.22
C HIS A 47 -4.15 -3.54 9.25
N THR A 48 -3.16 -3.45 8.36
CA THR A 48 -2.30 -2.27 8.29
C THR A 48 -2.99 -1.14 7.54
N ILE A 49 -3.27 -0.06 8.24
CA ILE A 49 -3.84 1.15 7.64
C ILE A 49 -2.73 1.87 6.88
N HIS A 50 -2.95 2.09 5.59
CA HIS A 50 -1.96 2.70 4.72
C HIS A 50 -2.61 3.42 3.56
N ARG A 51 -1.81 4.18 2.84
CA ARG A 51 -2.20 4.68 1.52
C ARG A 51 -1.03 4.58 0.56
N GLU A 52 -1.36 4.49 -0.71
CA GLU A 52 -0.39 4.40 -1.78
C GLU A 52 -0.30 5.73 -2.49
N VAL A 53 0.92 6.18 -2.76
CA VAL A 53 1.19 7.43 -3.47
C VAL A 53 2.15 7.13 -4.61
N ASN A 54 1.83 7.64 -5.80
CA ASN A 54 2.80 7.63 -6.89
C ASN A 54 3.61 8.93 -6.80
N PRO A 55 4.89 8.88 -6.40
CA PRO A 55 5.68 10.10 -6.19
C PRO A 55 6.11 10.78 -7.48
N ASP A 56 6.00 10.08 -8.61
CA ASP A 56 6.37 10.61 -9.93
C ASP A 56 5.14 10.81 -10.79
N ASN A 57 5.30 11.57 -11.89
CA ASN A 57 4.25 11.72 -12.89
C ASN A 57 4.19 10.53 -13.84
N GLU A 58 5.11 9.62 -13.74
CA GLU A 58 5.15 8.43 -14.57
C GLU A 58 4.25 7.34 -14.02
N ARG A 59 3.70 6.52 -14.92
CA ARG A 59 2.86 5.42 -14.54
C ARG A 59 3.69 4.31 -13.92
N SER A 60 3.24 3.79 -12.77
CA SER A 60 3.86 2.61 -12.18
C SER A 60 3.03 1.36 -12.49
N LYS A 61 3.71 0.24 -12.62
CA LYS A 61 3.09 -1.06 -12.86
C LYS A 61 3.44 -1.97 -11.69
N ILE A 62 2.43 -2.49 -11.00
CA ILE A 62 2.60 -3.29 -9.79
C ILE A 62 1.78 -4.57 -9.92
N ILE A 63 2.40 -5.70 -9.57
CA ILE A 63 1.70 -6.98 -9.43
C ILE A 63 1.35 -7.15 -7.97
N LEU A 64 0.11 -7.50 -7.70
CA LEU A 64 -0.42 -7.59 -6.34
C LEU A 64 -1.00 -8.98 -6.08
N PHE A 65 -0.60 -9.57 -4.95
CA PHE A 65 -1.23 -10.77 -4.39
C PHE A 65 -1.78 -10.48 -3.01
N ARG A 66 -3.00 -10.95 -2.75
CA ARG A 66 -3.60 -10.92 -1.42
C ARG A 66 -3.91 -12.34 -0.98
N ILE A 67 -3.55 -12.64 0.27
CA ILE A 67 -3.77 -13.94 0.88
C ILE A 67 -4.54 -13.73 2.16
N GLY A 68 -5.69 -14.36 2.27
CA GLY A 68 -6.57 -14.22 3.43
C GLY A 68 -8.03 -14.46 3.03
N GLY A 69 -8.94 -13.81 3.74
CA GLY A 69 -10.38 -13.93 3.48
C GLY A 69 -11.14 -12.68 3.84
N GLY A 70 -12.44 -12.68 3.57
CA GLY A 70 -13.32 -11.57 3.86
C GLY A 70 -13.18 -10.41 2.86
N GLU A 71 -13.62 -9.24 3.26
CA GLU A 71 -13.56 -8.04 2.43
C GLU A 71 -12.10 -7.67 2.13
N PRO A 72 -11.75 -7.42 0.87
CA PRO A 72 -10.36 -7.12 0.52
C PRO A 72 -9.92 -5.70 0.87
N VAL A 73 -10.85 -4.76 1.02
CA VAL A 73 -10.52 -3.35 1.28
C VAL A 73 -11.51 -2.76 2.28
N PHE A 74 -10.98 -2.08 3.28
CA PHE A 74 -11.76 -1.32 4.26
C PHE A 74 -11.25 0.11 4.26
N ASN A 75 -12.06 1.04 3.79
CA ASN A 75 -11.71 2.46 3.79
C ASN A 75 -11.85 3.04 5.19
N VAL A 76 -10.90 3.89 5.56
CA VAL A 76 -10.89 4.55 6.86
C VAL A 76 -10.65 6.05 6.68
N PRO A 77 -11.05 6.90 7.65
CA PRO A 77 -10.96 8.35 7.48
C PRO A 77 -9.54 8.91 7.52
N GLY A 78 -8.58 8.15 7.98
CA GLY A 78 -7.21 8.62 8.03
C GLY A 78 -6.26 7.60 8.65
N PRO A 79 -4.99 7.98 8.83
CA PRO A 79 -4.02 7.08 9.43
C PRO A 79 -4.31 6.84 10.90
N VAL A 80 -3.69 5.80 11.44
CA VAL A 80 -3.73 5.56 12.90
C VAL A 80 -3.03 6.72 13.59
N SER A 81 -3.69 7.24 14.60
CA SER A 81 -3.15 8.35 15.39
C SER A 81 -2.48 7.87 16.68
#